data_a67b6eaaf22a21d4c65dc9d5db2610b0
#
_entry.id   a67b6eaaf22a21d4c65dc9d5db2610b0
#
_cell.length_a   1.000
_cell.length_b   1.000
_cell.length_c   1.000
_cell.angle_alpha   90.00
_cell.angle_beta   90.00
_cell.angle_gamma   90.00
#
_symmetry.space_group_name_H-M   'P 1'
#
loop_
_entity.id
_entity.type
_entity.pdbx_description
1 polymer ?
#
loop_
_entity_poly.entity_id
_entity_poly.type
_entity_poly.pdbx_seq_one_letter_code
_entity_poly.pdbx_strand_id
1 'polypeptide(L)' 'MERNAQEQFKAHLMETNMEFRQLAATHCDYAKRLDELEALPHLTDQEQLEEVRLKKLKLRLKDQMEAIMSQYRAQQVA' A
#
# COMPACT_ATOMS: atom_id res chain seq x y z
N MET A 1 18.04 13.42 -6.10
CA MET A 1 17.09 13.35 -5.06
C MET A 1 16.76 11.93 -4.70
N GLU A 2 16.90 11.65 -3.44
CA GLU A 2 16.77 10.29 -2.93
C GLU A 2 15.38 9.71 -3.08
N ARG A 3 14.39 10.56 -2.92
CA ARG A 3 13.00 10.18 -3.08
C ARG A 3 12.70 9.64 -4.46
N ASN A 4 13.37 10.16 -5.48
CA ASN A 4 13.19 9.74 -6.86
C ASN A 4 13.69 8.32 -7.09
N ALA A 5 14.78 7.94 -6.44
CA ALA A 5 15.31 6.59 -6.57
C ALA A 5 14.31 5.56 -6.04
N GLN A 6 13.67 5.85 -4.92
CA GLN A 6 12.69 4.96 -4.36
C GLN A 6 11.42 4.88 -5.21
N GLU A 7 10.99 5.99 -5.76
CA GLU A 7 9.84 6.03 -6.65
C GLU A 7 10.10 5.26 -7.94
N GLN A 8 11.30 5.39 -8.49
CA GLN A 8 11.69 4.63 -9.69
C GLN A 8 11.70 3.13 -9.39
N PHE A 9 12.15 2.75 -8.22
CA PHE A 9 12.19 1.36 -7.79
C PHE A 9 10.79 0.79 -7.70
N LYS A 10 9.87 1.54 -7.10
CA LYS A 10 8.47 1.14 -7.04
C LYS A 10 7.85 1.03 -8.42
N ALA A 11 8.12 2.00 -9.28
CA ALA A 11 7.62 1.98 -10.66
C ALA A 11 8.12 0.75 -11.41
N HIS A 12 9.38 0.39 -11.22
CA HIS A 12 9.95 -0.79 -11.84
C HIS A 12 9.23 -2.06 -11.37
N LEU A 13 8.98 -2.17 -10.07
CA LEU A 13 8.25 -3.31 -9.52
C LEU A 13 6.81 -3.36 -10.01
N MET A 14 6.18 -2.20 -10.17
CA MET A 14 4.84 -2.13 -10.73
C MET A 14 4.77 -2.70 -12.15
N GLU A 15 5.86 -2.57 -12.90
CA GLU A 15 5.91 -3.08 -14.26
C GLU A 15 6.31 -4.55 -14.33
N THR A 16 7.18 -4.99 -13.43
CA THR A 16 7.81 -6.31 -13.55
C THR A 16 7.30 -7.35 -12.57
N ASN A 17 6.64 -6.94 -11.49
CA ASN A 17 6.20 -7.86 -10.45
C ASN A 17 4.68 -7.80 -10.32
N MET A 18 4.01 -8.86 -10.76
CA MET A 18 2.55 -8.91 -10.73
C MET A 18 2.01 -8.89 -9.30
N GLU A 19 2.66 -9.58 -8.38
CA GLU A 19 2.24 -9.61 -6.99
C GLU A 19 2.29 -8.21 -6.39
N PHE A 20 3.39 -7.48 -6.63
CA PHE A 20 3.53 -6.11 -6.15
C PHE A 20 2.42 -5.22 -6.71
N ARG A 21 2.12 -5.39 -8.00
CA ARG A 21 1.07 -4.61 -8.65
C ARG A 21 -0.29 -4.88 -8.01
N GLN A 22 -0.59 -6.13 -7.71
CA GLN A 22 -1.86 -6.48 -7.08
C GLN A 22 -1.96 -5.91 -5.67
N LEU A 23 -0.88 -5.99 -4.92
CA LEU A 23 -0.84 -5.41 -3.57
C LEU A 23 -1.04 -3.90 -3.61
N ALA A 24 -0.39 -3.24 -4.57
CA ALA A 24 -0.53 -1.79 -4.73
C ALA A 24 -1.96 -1.40 -5.10
N ALA A 25 -2.59 -2.16 -5.99
CA ALA A 25 -3.97 -1.89 -6.38
C ALA A 25 -4.93 -2.03 -5.20
N THR A 26 -4.77 -3.09 -4.41
CA THR A 26 -5.61 -3.30 -3.24
C THR A 26 -5.36 -2.22 -2.19
N HIS A 27 -4.11 -1.83 -2.00
CA HIS A 27 -3.75 -0.75 -1.09
C HIS A 27 -4.44 0.55 -1.50
N CYS A 28 -4.47 0.82 -2.79
CA CYS A 28 -5.12 2.01 -3.33
C CYS A 28 -6.63 1.97 -3.07
N ASP A 29 -7.26 0.82 -3.25
CA ASP A 29 -8.69 0.66 -2.99
C ASP A 29 -9.03 0.94 -1.52
N TYR A 30 -8.23 0.40 -0.62
CA TYR A 30 -8.43 0.65 0.81
C TYR A 30 -8.22 2.13 1.16
N ALA A 31 -7.23 2.76 0.55
CA ALA A 31 -6.96 4.17 0.77
C ALA A 31 -8.15 5.04 0.33
N LYS A 32 -8.74 4.72 -0.82
CA LYS A 32 -9.91 5.44 -1.32
C LYS A 32 -11.08 5.30 -0.37
N ARG A 33 -11.33 4.10 0.12
CA ARG A 33 -12.44 3.88 1.05
C ARG A 33 -12.21 4.62 2.36
N LEU A 34 -10.96 4.62 2.86
CA LEU A 34 -10.63 5.37 4.06
C LEU A 34 -10.86 6.86 3.88
N ASP A 35 -10.49 7.40 2.71
CA ASP A 35 -10.72 8.81 2.41
C ASP A 35 -12.22 9.12 2.43
N GLU A 36 -13.05 8.22 1.89
CA GLU A 36 -14.49 8.39 1.91
C GLU A 36 -15.02 8.43 3.34
N LEU A 37 -14.55 7.52 4.19
CA LEU A 37 -14.98 7.48 5.59
C LEU A 37 -14.53 8.73 6.34
N GLU A 38 -13.32 9.18 6.10
CA GLU A 38 -12.77 10.37 6.76
C GLU A 38 -13.48 11.64 6.33
N ALA A 39 -14.09 11.65 5.15
CA ALA A 39 -14.85 12.81 4.66
C ALA A 39 -16.24 12.91 5.30
N LEU A 40 -16.71 11.87 5.96
CA LEU A 40 -18.03 11.89 6.60
C LEU A 40 -17.96 12.68 7.90
N PRO A 41 -18.97 13.51 8.20
CA PRO A 41 -19.00 14.28 9.45
C PRO A 41 -19.13 13.38 10.68
N HIS A 42 -19.82 12.25 10.53
CA HIS A 42 -20.00 11.29 11.62
C HIS A 42 -19.91 9.89 11.05
N LEU A 43 -19.29 8.99 11.82
CA LEU A 43 -19.20 7.57 11.47
C LEU A 43 -20.16 6.77 12.34
N THR A 44 -20.89 5.86 11.71
CA THR A 44 -21.65 4.84 12.45
C THR A 44 -20.67 3.88 13.12
N ASP A 45 -21.18 3.08 14.06
CA ASP A 45 -20.35 2.08 14.74
C ASP A 45 -19.73 1.10 13.72
N GLN A 46 -20.51 0.70 12.72
CA GLN A 46 -20.03 -0.18 11.67
C GLN A 46 -18.94 0.48 10.83
N GLU A 47 -19.11 1.76 10.53
CA GLU A 47 -18.13 2.51 9.76
C GLU A 47 -16.84 2.70 10.56
N GLN A 48 -16.93 2.89 11.87
CA GLN A 48 -15.74 2.97 12.71
C GLN A 48 -14.97 1.65 12.72
N LEU A 49 -15.68 0.53 12.77
CA LEU A 49 -15.06 -0.79 12.68
C LEU A 49 -14.39 -0.99 11.32
N GLU A 50 -15.06 -0.56 10.26
CA GLU A 50 -14.51 -0.64 8.92
C GLU A 50 -13.22 0.17 8.82
N GLU A 51 -13.22 1.37 9.38
CA GLU A 51 -12.04 2.23 9.37
C GLU A 51 -10.84 1.56 10.05
N VAL A 52 -11.05 1.01 11.23
CA VAL A 52 -9.98 0.31 11.95
C VAL A 52 -9.46 -0.87 11.16
N ARG A 53 -10.38 -1.65 10.58
CA ARG A 53 -10.05 -2.82 9.77
C ARG A 53 -9.21 -2.43 8.55
N LEU A 54 -9.66 -1.41 7.84
CA LEU A 54 -8.98 -0.95 6.63
C LEU A 54 -7.57 -0.44 6.95
N LYS A 55 -7.41 0.26 8.06
CA LYS A 55 -6.09 0.73 8.46
C LYS A 55 -5.13 -0.42 8.74
N LYS A 56 -5.62 -1.47 9.39
CA LYS A 56 -4.80 -2.66 9.64
C LYS A 56 -4.45 -3.39 8.37
N LEU A 57 -5.43 -3.56 7.47
CA LEU A 57 -5.20 -4.23 6.20
C LEU A 57 -4.25 -3.44 5.32
N LYS A 58 -4.41 -2.13 5.31
CA LYS A 58 -3.53 -1.24 4.54
C LYS A 58 -2.08 -1.35 5.02
N LEU A 59 -1.88 -1.38 6.34
CA LEU A 59 -0.55 -1.54 6.92
C LEU A 59 0.05 -2.89 6.54
N ARG A 60 -0.75 -3.95 6.58
CA ARG A 60 -0.31 -5.28 6.18
C ARG A 60 0.16 -5.32 4.75
N LEU A 61 -0.62 -4.70 3.86
CA LEU A 61 -0.25 -4.62 2.44
C LEU A 61 1.05 -3.85 2.26
N LYS A 62 1.21 -2.77 2.98
CA LYS A 62 2.43 -1.98 2.92
C LYS A 62 3.63 -2.82 3.36
N ASP A 63 3.47 -3.59 4.43
CA ASP A 63 4.55 -4.45 4.91
C ASP A 63 4.93 -5.51 3.88
N GLN A 64 3.93 -6.09 3.21
CA GLN A 64 4.17 -7.06 2.15
C GLN A 64 4.89 -6.43 0.97
N MET A 65 4.47 -5.23 0.58
CA MET A 65 5.13 -4.49 -0.50
C MET A 65 6.58 -4.18 -0.14
N GLU A 66 6.82 -3.77 1.08
CA GLU A 66 8.19 -3.48 1.54
C GLU A 66 9.06 -4.74 1.57
N ALA A 67 8.48 -5.88 1.91
CA ALA A 67 9.21 -7.14 1.88
C ALA A 67 9.65 -7.48 0.45
N ILE A 68 8.78 -7.28 -0.52
CA ILE A 68 9.12 -7.50 -1.93
C ILE A 68 10.23 -6.54 -2.37
N MET A 69 10.10 -5.28 -2.00
CA MET A 69 11.11 -4.27 -2.33
C MET A 69 12.46 -4.62 -1.73
N SER A 70 12.45 -5.09 -0.49
CA SER A 70 13.67 -5.47 0.22
C SER A 70 14.35 -6.64 -0.45
N GLN A 71 13.59 -7.66 -0.84
CA GLN A 71 14.13 -8.81 -1.55
C GLN A 71 14.74 -8.43 -2.88
N TYR A 72 14.03 -7.59 -3.63
CA TYR A 72 14.53 -7.12 -4.93
C TYR A 72 15.81 -6.33 -4.78
N ARG A 73 15.85 -5.45 -3.78
CA ARG A 73 17.04 -4.64 -3.51
C ARG A 73 18.24 -5.52 -3.15
N ALA A 74 18.03 -6.54 -2.34
CA ALA A 74 19.09 -7.48 -1.95
C ALA A 74 19.65 -8.21 -3.17
N GLN A 75 18.78 -8.60 -4.10
CA GLN A 75 19.21 -9.29 -5.32
C GLN A 75 20.06 -8.37 -6.20
N GLN A 76 19.72 -7.09 -6.25
CA GLN A 76 20.44 -6.14 -7.09
C GLN A 76 21.82 -5.81 -6.54
N VAL A 77 21.95 -5.78 -5.22
CA VAL A 77 23.20 -5.42 -4.58
C VAL A 77 24.22 -6.57 -4.64
N ALA A 78 23.72 -7.78 -4.69
CA ALA A 78 24.61 -8.93 -4.84
C ALA A 78 25.23 -8.97 -6.22
#